data_b4b27f69f52a51d458630febd206fe24
#
_entry.id   b4b27f69f52a51d458630febd206fe24
#
_cell.length_a   1.000
_cell.length_b   1.000
_cell.length_c   1.000
_cell.angle_alpha   90.00
_cell.angle_beta   90.00
_cell.angle_gamma   90.00
#
_symmetry.space_group_name_H-M   'P 1'
#
loop_
_entity.id
_entity.type
_entity.pdbx_description
1 polymer ?
#
loop_
_entity_poly.entity_id
_entity_poly.type
_entity_poly.pdbx_seq_one_letter_code
_entity_poly.pdbx_strand_id
1 'polypeptide(L)'
;MNPQTKHVCVIGAGIVGLSTAWRLIQDGWQVSVIEENAAPGLITSYANGAQLSYSYVAPLAEPSALTNLPKWLLQKDGPLRIHPSLSPHFLRWGLSFASHCTTALAYQTTRDLLGLGYLSRRVLREWLADAPTNSAAALALDYRTNGKLVVFRDLAALASARTQVDYQRSLDVSCEQYVLSPSECVQKEPALAAMQSKLMGGIYTPSEDVVDSHGLCKYLERLIVSHGGKLYYDTRITGAVLESRRCVAIKLKTQSALFQEAEKAEASSDAKGANTSEFKADFFVVAAGLSSRELLQKFATHAPLLGLKGFSITLNCEHGIAPSVSITDSHHKIVFAKLGQRLRVAGMVDLGRENRNIDDTRIAALIQQARDNFPEAGDYSKVQTWAGLRPATPSGRPIIDQTACENVYANIGHGTLGLTLAAGSADLLAAKLAGRKSSLPLEPFTFKAA
;
A
#
# COMPACT_ATOMS: atom_id res chain seq x y z
N MET A 1 1.40 -1.10 -41.64
CA MET A 1 0.26 -1.37 -40.73
C MET A 1 0.70 -0.95 -39.34
N ASN A 2 0.10 0.08 -38.77
CA ASN A 2 0.35 0.42 -37.34
C ASN A 2 -0.04 -0.81 -36.50
N PRO A 3 0.85 -1.32 -35.64
CA PRO A 3 0.42 -2.35 -34.70
C PRO A 3 -0.72 -1.75 -33.87
N GLN A 4 -1.90 -2.40 -33.90
CA GLN A 4 -3.02 -1.96 -33.04
C GLN A 4 -2.50 -1.88 -31.62
N THR A 5 -2.53 -0.69 -31.04
CA THR A 5 -2.12 -0.45 -29.66
C THR A 5 -3.06 -1.25 -28.76
N LYS A 6 -2.55 -2.25 -28.06
CA LYS A 6 -3.36 -3.11 -27.18
C LYS A 6 -3.93 -2.31 -26.03
N HIS A 7 -5.17 -2.60 -25.68
CA HIS A 7 -5.92 -1.93 -24.63
C HIS A 7 -5.91 -2.74 -23.32
N VAL A 8 -5.55 -2.09 -22.23
CA VAL A 8 -5.58 -2.67 -20.87
C VAL A 8 -6.61 -1.93 -20.02
N CYS A 9 -7.48 -2.70 -19.37
CA CYS A 9 -8.38 -2.21 -18.34
C CYS A 9 -7.80 -2.50 -16.95
N VAL A 10 -7.48 -1.45 -16.19
CA VAL A 10 -7.04 -1.54 -14.79
C VAL A 10 -8.25 -1.35 -13.88
N ILE A 11 -8.47 -2.27 -12.95
CA ILE A 11 -9.61 -2.30 -12.03
C ILE A 11 -9.14 -1.85 -10.65
N GLY A 12 -9.55 -0.63 -10.25
CA GLY A 12 -9.19 0.05 -9.01
C GLY A 12 -8.26 1.24 -9.23
N ALA A 13 -8.66 2.41 -8.71
CA ALA A 13 -7.88 3.66 -8.73
C ALA A 13 -7.24 3.98 -7.36
N GLY A 14 -6.83 2.96 -6.61
CA GLY A 14 -5.90 3.11 -5.49
C GLY A 14 -4.46 3.27 -6.00
N ILE A 15 -3.51 3.49 -5.08
CA ILE A 15 -2.11 3.75 -5.44
C ILE A 15 -1.50 2.63 -6.32
N VAL A 16 -1.83 1.36 -6.08
CA VAL A 16 -1.32 0.23 -6.87
C VAL A 16 -1.90 0.24 -8.29
N GLY A 17 -3.21 0.47 -8.42
CA GLY A 17 -3.87 0.51 -9.73
C GLY A 17 -3.40 1.69 -10.57
N LEU A 18 -3.31 2.88 -10.00
CA LEU A 18 -2.83 4.07 -10.71
C LEU A 18 -1.35 3.97 -11.08
N SER A 19 -0.51 3.41 -10.20
CA SER A 19 0.89 3.11 -10.54
C SER A 19 0.98 2.14 -11.71
N THR A 20 0.14 1.09 -11.71
CA THR A 20 0.07 0.12 -12.83
C THR A 20 -0.39 0.79 -14.12
N ALA A 21 -1.44 1.60 -14.06
CA ALA A 21 -1.97 2.31 -15.22
C ALA A 21 -0.93 3.26 -15.82
N TRP A 22 -0.26 4.05 -14.97
CA TRP A 22 0.79 4.95 -15.41
C TRP A 22 1.96 4.22 -16.05
N ARG A 23 2.44 3.14 -15.43
CA ARG A 23 3.55 2.35 -16.00
C ARG A 23 3.20 1.73 -17.35
N LEU A 24 1.97 1.25 -17.51
CA LEU A 24 1.49 0.71 -18.79
C LEU A 24 1.41 1.79 -19.88
N ILE A 25 0.97 3.00 -19.55
CA ILE A 25 0.97 4.15 -20.49
C ILE A 25 2.40 4.47 -20.95
N GLN A 26 3.38 4.48 -20.02
CA GLN A 26 4.79 4.68 -20.37
C GLN A 26 5.31 3.60 -21.32
N ASP A 27 4.78 2.38 -21.25
CA ASP A 27 5.10 1.28 -22.17
C ASP A 27 4.31 1.34 -23.49
N GLY A 28 3.50 2.39 -23.71
CA GLY A 28 2.73 2.63 -24.95
C GLY A 28 1.41 1.89 -25.05
N TRP A 29 0.86 1.38 -23.93
CA TRP A 29 -0.46 0.74 -23.92
C TRP A 29 -1.57 1.79 -23.90
N GLN A 30 -2.71 1.51 -24.54
CA GLN A 30 -3.94 2.22 -24.28
C GLN A 30 -4.51 1.74 -22.93
N VAL A 31 -4.84 2.67 -22.02
CA VAL A 31 -5.27 2.32 -20.67
C VAL A 31 -6.59 2.96 -20.30
N SER A 32 -7.47 2.13 -19.74
CA SER A 32 -8.67 2.58 -19.02
C SER A 32 -8.61 2.12 -17.58
N VAL A 33 -9.00 2.98 -16.64
CA VAL A 33 -9.10 2.65 -15.22
C VAL A 33 -10.56 2.67 -14.81
N ILE A 34 -11.04 1.63 -14.13
CA ILE A 34 -12.40 1.55 -13.60
C ILE A 34 -12.34 1.58 -12.08
N GLU A 35 -13.07 2.51 -11.46
CA GLU A 35 -13.11 2.72 -10.01
C GLU A 35 -14.56 2.78 -9.51
N GLU A 36 -14.85 2.07 -8.43
CA GLU A 36 -16.17 2.05 -7.80
C GLU A 36 -16.52 3.35 -7.06
N ASN A 37 -15.51 4.06 -6.57
CA ASN A 37 -15.70 5.32 -5.85
C ASN A 37 -15.67 6.52 -6.80
N ALA A 38 -16.12 7.68 -6.29
CA ALA A 38 -16.24 8.93 -7.06
C ALA A 38 -14.91 9.62 -7.39
N ALA A 39 -13.78 9.16 -6.82
CA ALA A 39 -12.46 9.76 -7.03
C ALA A 39 -11.32 8.77 -6.70
N PRO A 40 -10.07 9.06 -7.12
CA PRO A 40 -8.94 8.18 -6.87
C PRO A 40 -8.54 8.14 -5.40
N GLY A 41 -8.08 7.00 -4.94
CA GLY A 41 -7.41 6.84 -3.65
C GLY A 41 -8.28 7.01 -2.40
N LEU A 42 -9.61 6.93 -2.51
CA LEU A 42 -10.53 7.22 -1.39
C LEU A 42 -10.61 6.13 -0.31
N ILE A 43 -9.98 4.98 -0.53
CA ILE A 43 -10.03 3.85 0.42
C ILE A 43 -8.70 3.76 1.19
N THR A 44 -7.94 2.69 1.04
CA THR A 44 -6.70 2.45 1.81
C THR A 44 -5.58 3.45 1.47
N SER A 45 -5.62 4.06 0.30
CA SER A 45 -4.66 5.08 -0.15
C SER A 45 -4.99 6.50 0.33
N TYR A 46 -6.09 6.72 1.08
CA TYR A 46 -6.53 8.06 1.49
C TYR A 46 -5.67 8.66 2.59
N ALA A 47 -5.49 7.93 3.70
CA ALA A 47 -4.84 8.47 4.88
C ALA A 47 -3.98 7.42 5.60
N ASN A 48 -3.12 6.72 4.84
CA ASN A 48 -2.14 5.79 5.37
C ASN A 48 -0.99 6.50 6.10
N GLY A 49 0.06 5.76 6.49
CA GLY A 49 1.19 6.28 7.24
C GLY A 49 2.12 7.25 6.49
N ALA A 50 1.89 7.49 5.21
CA ALA A 50 2.66 8.40 4.36
C ALA A 50 4.17 8.09 4.26
N GLN A 51 4.66 6.98 4.82
CA GLN A 51 6.05 6.58 4.78
C GLN A 51 6.33 5.65 3.60
N LEU A 52 7.39 5.93 2.87
CA LEU A 52 7.99 5.07 1.86
C LEU A 52 9.19 4.38 2.50
N SER A 53 8.98 3.15 2.96
CA SER A 53 9.93 2.41 3.81
C SER A 53 10.57 1.29 3.01
N TYR A 54 11.58 1.61 2.21
CA TYR A 54 12.20 0.67 1.28
C TYR A 54 13.09 -0.37 1.96
N SER A 55 13.64 -0.02 3.11
CA SER A 55 14.54 -0.88 3.90
C SER A 55 13.88 -1.48 5.15
N TYR A 56 12.72 -0.95 5.57
CA TYR A 56 11.98 -1.45 6.73
C TYR A 56 10.78 -2.29 6.27
N VAL A 57 11.07 -3.47 5.70
CA VAL A 57 10.12 -4.32 4.96
C VAL A 57 9.94 -5.72 5.56
N ALA A 58 10.41 -5.98 6.78
CA ALA A 58 10.25 -7.28 7.42
C ALA A 58 8.76 -7.72 7.43
N PRO A 59 8.44 -8.96 7.07
CA PRO A 59 7.06 -9.44 7.06
C PRO A 59 6.50 -9.59 8.47
N LEU A 60 5.17 -9.57 8.60
CA LEU A 60 4.49 -9.91 9.85
C LEU A 60 4.63 -11.41 10.16
N ALA A 61 4.74 -12.26 9.12
CA ALA A 61 4.90 -13.70 9.24
C ALA A 61 6.35 -14.05 9.65
N GLU A 62 6.63 -13.98 10.94
CA GLU A 62 7.89 -14.36 11.56
C GLU A 62 7.64 -15.24 12.80
N PRO A 63 8.64 -16.01 13.30
CA PRO A 63 8.43 -16.90 14.44
C PRO A 63 7.87 -16.21 15.68
N SER A 64 8.26 -14.96 15.92
CA SER A 64 7.77 -14.14 17.03
C SER A 64 6.25 -13.86 16.97
N ALA A 65 5.65 -13.93 15.78
CA ALA A 65 4.20 -13.75 15.63
C ALA A 65 3.42 -14.87 16.34
N LEU A 66 3.90 -16.13 16.26
CA LEU A 66 3.24 -17.26 16.91
C LEU A 66 3.39 -17.22 18.42
N THR A 67 4.57 -16.84 18.93
CA THR A 67 4.82 -16.73 20.38
C THR A 67 4.05 -15.57 21.01
N ASN A 68 3.79 -14.49 20.25
CA ASN A 68 3.00 -13.35 20.72
C ASN A 68 1.49 -13.53 20.53
N LEU A 69 1.02 -14.58 19.85
CA LEU A 69 -0.40 -14.80 19.56
C LEU A 69 -1.30 -14.77 20.82
N PRO A 70 -0.97 -15.44 21.96
CA PRO A 70 -1.79 -15.36 23.18
C PRO A 70 -1.91 -13.93 23.70
N LYS A 71 -0.82 -13.16 23.66
CA LYS A 71 -0.81 -11.74 24.05
C LYS A 71 -1.75 -10.92 23.17
N TRP A 72 -1.73 -11.10 21.86
CA TRP A 72 -2.57 -10.37 20.91
C TRP A 72 -4.06 -10.71 20.99
N LEU A 73 -4.39 -11.93 21.44
CA LEU A 73 -5.76 -12.36 21.69
C LEU A 73 -6.35 -11.78 22.99
N LEU A 74 -5.51 -11.59 24.01
CA LEU A 74 -5.95 -11.14 25.34
C LEU A 74 -5.85 -9.62 25.51
N GLN A 75 -4.93 -8.97 24.82
CA GLN A 75 -4.64 -7.55 24.98
C GLN A 75 -5.57 -6.66 24.15
N LYS A 76 -6.45 -5.89 24.83
CA LYS A 76 -7.41 -4.99 24.14
C LYS A 76 -6.76 -3.73 23.58
N ASP A 77 -5.73 -3.21 24.24
CA ASP A 77 -5.10 -1.92 23.94
C ASP A 77 -3.71 -2.04 23.29
N GLY A 78 -3.29 -3.26 22.93
CA GLY A 78 -2.02 -3.51 22.28
C GLY A 78 -1.95 -2.99 20.83
N PRO A 79 -0.72 -2.87 20.26
CA PRO A 79 -0.53 -2.40 18.88
C PRO A 79 -1.17 -3.33 17.85
N LEU A 80 -1.30 -4.61 18.16
CA LEU A 80 -2.02 -5.60 17.37
C LEU A 80 -3.09 -6.27 18.23
N ARG A 81 -4.32 -6.34 17.71
CA ARG A 81 -5.48 -6.96 18.36
C ARG A 81 -6.13 -7.95 17.39
N ILE A 82 -6.44 -9.14 17.87
CA ILE A 82 -7.11 -10.17 17.08
C ILE A 82 -8.54 -10.33 17.58
N HIS A 83 -9.49 -10.22 16.67
CA HIS A 83 -10.88 -10.58 16.87
C HIS A 83 -11.10 -11.96 16.24
N PRO A 84 -11.20 -13.02 17.04
CA PRO A 84 -11.40 -14.37 16.51
C PRO A 84 -12.64 -14.46 15.62
N SER A 85 -12.50 -15.15 14.49
CA SER A 85 -13.59 -15.42 13.57
C SER A 85 -13.57 -16.89 13.16
N LEU A 86 -14.73 -17.52 13.17
CA LEU A 86 -14.91 -18.91 12.70
C LEU A 86 -15.15 -18.99 11.19
N SER A 87 -15.03 -17.89 10.46
CA SER A 87 -15.20 -17.93 9.00
C SER A 87 -14.13 -18.83 8.36
N PRO A 88 -14.50 -19.71 7.42
CA PRO A 88 -13.53 -20.61 6.76
C PRO A 88 -12.39 -19.86 6.09
N HIS A 89 -12.67 -18.65 5.59
CA HIS A 89 -11.67 -17.79 4.99
C HIS A 89 -10.61 -17.33 6.01
N PHE A 90 -11.06 -16.83 7.17
CA PHE A 90 -10.15 -16.38 8.25
C PHE A 90 -9.28 -17.53 8.76
N LEU A 91 -9.88 -18.70 8.98
CA LEU A 91 -9.16 -19.88 9.45
C LEU A 91 -8.12 -20.38 8.43
N ARG A 92 -8.50 -20.45 7.15
CA ARG A 92 -7.58 -20.85 6.07
C ARG A 92 -6.42 -19.88 5.94
N TRP A 93 -6.70 -18.57 5.97
CA TRP A 93 -5.67 -17.55 5.92
C TRP A 93 -4.73 -17.66 7.13
N GLY A 94 -5.28 -17.86 8.34
CA GLY A 94 -4.52 -18.01 9.58
C GLY A 94 -3.60 -19.24 9.56
N LEU A 95 -4.08 -20.39 9.06
CA LEU A 95 -3.26 -21.60 8.90
C LEU A 95 -2.12 -21.37 7.90
N SER A 96 -2.42 -20.73 6.76
CA SER A 96 -1.39 -20.38 5.79
C SER A 96 -0.38 -19.38 6.36
N PHE A 97 -0.84 -18.36 7.09
CA PHE A 97 0.05 -17.42 7.78
C PHE A 97 0.98 -18.15 8.78
N ALA A 98 0.45 -19.05 9.59
CA ALA A 98 1.25 -19.82 10.54
C ALA A 98 2.32 -20.70 9.86
N SER A 99 2.02 -21.26 8.68
CA SER A 99 3.00 -22.04 7.90
C SER A 99 4.15 -21.18 7.34
N HIS A 100 3.93 -19.86 7.19
CA HIS A 100 4.98 -18.92 6.78
C HIS A 100 5.80 -18.36 7.94
N CYS A 101 5.39 -18.58 9.20
CA CYS A 101 6.07 -18.08 10.39
C CYS A 101 7.34 -18.91 10.74
N THR A 102 8.25 -19.06 9.78
CA THR A 102 9.56 -19.69 9.97
C THR A 102 10.69 -18.71 9.71
N THR A 103 11.83 -18.87 10.38
CA THR A 103 13.00 -18.01 10.20
C THR A 103 13.46 -17.97 8.75
N ALA A 104 13.53 -19.11 8.07
CA ALA A 104 13.97 -19.21 6.69
C ALA A 104 13.05 -18.43 5.72
N LEU A 105 11.72 -18.60 5.86
CA LEU A 105 10.75 -17.90 5.03
C LEU A 105 10.70 -16.40 5.34
N ALA A 106 10.86 -16.00 6.60
CA ALA A 106 10.92 -14.59 6.99
C ALA A 106 12.13 -13.89 6.35
N TYR A 107 13.31 -14.49 6.37
CA TYR A 107 14.50 -13.96 5.69
C TYR A 107 14.34 -13.91 4.18
N GLN A 108 13.80 -14.97 3.58
CA GLN A 108 13.54 -14.98 2.14
C GLN A 108 12.53 -13.91 1.74
N THR A 109 11.42 -13.77 2.48
CA THR A 109 10.42 -12.72 2.23
C THR A 109 11.02 -11.33 2.39
N THR A 110 11.85 -11.11 3.42
CA THR A 110 12.56 -9.83 3.60
C THR A 110 13.43 -9.50 2.39
N ARG A 111 14.22 -10.47 1.88
CA ARG A 111 15.06 -10.27 0.69
C ARG A 111 14.23 -9.90 -0.54
N ASP A 112 13.13 -10.62 -0.77
CA ASP A 112 12.27 -10.40 -1.93
C ASP A 112 11.60 -9.01 -1.85
N LEU A 113 11.12 -8.62 -0.66
CA LEU A 113 10.52 -7.30 -0.41
C LEU A 113 11.53 -6.16 -0.47
N LEU A 114 12.78 -6.37 -0.05
CA LEU A 114 13.87 -5.39 -0.22
C LEU A 114 14.13 -5.11 -1.70
N GLY A 115 14.29 -6.17 -2.49
CA GLY A 115 14.47 -6.04 -3.95
C GLY A 115 13.34 -5.22 -4.58
N LEU A 116 12.09 -5.57 -4.26
CA LEU A 116 10.90 -4.86 -4.76
C LEU A 116 10.82 -3.42 -4.24
N GLY A 117 11.19 -3.17 -2.99
CA GLY A 117 11.26 -1.84 -2.39
C GLY A 117 12.25 -0.93 -3.10
N TYR A 118 13.46 -1.41 -3.37
CA TYR A 118 14.47 -0.62 -4.10
C TYR A 118 14.12 -0.40 -5.56
N LEU A 119 13.55 -1.39 -6.23
CA LEU A 119 12.98 -1.20 -7.56
C LEU A 119 11.90 -0.09 -7.51
N SER A 120 10.99 -0.16 -6.55
CA SER A 120 9.93 0.82 -6.38
C SER A 120 10.47 2.24 -6.11
N ARG A 121 11.51 2.37 -5.27
CA ARG A 121 12.18 3.65 -5.02
C ARG A 121 12.72 4.26 -6.32
N ARG A 122 13.44 3.46 -7.11
CA ARG A 122 13.99 3.91 -8.38
C ARG A 122 12.90 4.39 -9.32
N VAL A 123 11.89 3.56 -9.57
CA VAL A 123 10.80 3.86 -10.50
C VAL A 123 9.97 5.07 -10.03
N LEU A 124 9.66 5.16 -8.74
CA LEU A 124 8.90 6.29 -8.21
C LEU A 124 9.68 7.61 -8.33
N ARG A 125 10.99 7.59 -8.04
CA ARG A 125 11.84 8.79 -8.17
C ARG A 125 11.95 9.24 -9.63
N GLU A 126 12.01 8.31 -10.58
CA GLU A 126 11.94 8.63 -12.02
C GLU A 126 10.62 9.34 -12.36
N TRP A 127 9.48 8.85 -11.85
CA TRP A 127 8.18 9.49 -12.09
C TRP A 127 8.02 10.87 -11.46
N LEU A 128 8.74 11.13 -10.37
CA LEU A 128 8.68 12.38 -9.63
C LEU A 128 9.80 13.37 -10.00
N ALA A 129 10.77 12.96 -10.84
CA ALA A 129 11.87 13.83 -11.24
C ALA A 129 11.40 15.10 -11.97
N ASP A 130 10.36 14.96 -12.80
CA ASP A 130 9.78 16.07 -13.56
C ASP A 130 8.54 16.68 -12.86
N ALA A 131 8.26 16.27 -11.60
CA ALA A 131 7.14 16.83 -10.86
C ALA A 131 7.42 18.33 -10.59
N PRO A 132 6.46 19.22 -10.90
CA PRO A 132 6.67 20.66 -10.76
C PRO A 132 6.88 21.01 -9.29
N THR A 133 8.06 21.58 -8.97
CA THR A 133 8.49 21.85 -7.59
C THR A 133 7.72 22.99 -6.89
N ASN A 134 7.14 23.92 -7.66
CA ASN A 134 6.51 25.14 -7.14
C ASN A 134 5.01 25.29 -7.52
N SER A 135 4.32 24.22 -7.86
CA SER A 135 2.88 24.25 -8.17
C SER A 135 2.02 23.78 -7.01
N ALA A 136 0.74 24.15 -7.00
CA ALA A 136 -0.24 23.59 -6.04
C ALA A 136 -0.28 22.05 -6.08
N ALA A 137 0.11 21.45 -7.20
CA ALA A 137 0.23 20.01 -7.39
C ALA A 137 1.41 19.41 -6.62
N ALA A 138 2.56 20.10 -6.61
CA ALA A 138 3.74 19.68 -5.83
C ALA A 138 3.50 19.83 -4.33
N LEU A 139 2.86 20.92 -3.92
CA LEU A 139 2.46 21.14 -2.52
C LEU A 139 1.48 20.08 -2.02
N ALA A 140 0.64 19.52 -2.91
CA ALA A 140 -0.29 18.44 -2.57
C ALA A 140 0.38 17.06 -2.42
N LEU A 141 1.57 16.84 -3.01
CA LEU A 141 2.33 15.59 -2.90
C LEU A 141 3.06 15.49 -1.56
N ASP A 142 3.55 16.60 -1.04
CA ASP A 142 4.42 16.62 0.14
C ASP A 142 5.58 15.59 0.05
N TYR A 143 6.09 15.32 -1.16
CA TYR A 143 7.16 14.35 -1.37
C TYR A 143 8.50 14.91 -0.90
N ARG A 144 9.19 14.13 -0.07
CA ARG A 144 10.51 14.49 0.47
C ARG A 144 11.35 13.26 0.78
N THR A 145 12.64 13.35 0.51
CA THR A 145 13.66 12.43 1.03
C THR A 145 14.17 13.00 2.34
N ASN A 146 13.50 12.73 3.45
CA ASN A 146 13.84 13.26 4.77
C ASN A 146 14.39 12.18 5.73
N GLY A 147 14.56 10.97 5.24
CA GLY A 147 14.99 9.81 6.00
C GLY A 147 13.92 9.27 6.95
N LYS A 148 14.28 8.15 7.57
CA LYS A 148 13.44 7.48 8.57
C LYS A 148 14.28 7.11 9.78
N LEU A 149 13.76 7.39 10.97
CA LEU A 149 14.33 6.97 12.23
C LEU A 149 13.35 6.06 12.96
N VAL A 150 13.75 4.79 13.12
CA VAL A 150 13.03 3.80 13.94
C VAL A 150 13.60 3.88 15.33
N VAL A 151 12.80 4.24 16.33
CA VAL A 151 13.22 4.36 17.73
C VAL A 151 12.81 3.15 18.55
N PHE A 152 13.66 2.75 19.48
CA PHE A 152 13.50 1.58 20.33
C PHE A 152 13.54 1.99 21.79
N ARG A 153 12.60 1.40 22.59
CA ARG A 153 12.50 1.61 24.03
C ARG A 153 12.97 0.39 24.84
N ASP A 154 13.39 -0.65 24.15
CA ASP A 154 13.84 -1.92 24.71
C ASP A 154 15.15 -2.35 24.04
N LEU A 155 16.14 -2.80 24.87
CA LEU A 155 17.47 -3.20 24.39
C LEU A 155 17.43 -4.48 23.55
N ALA A 156 16.54 -5.44 23.88
CA ALA A 156 16.43 -6.69 23.12
C ALA A 156 15.83 -6.41 21.73
N ALA A 157 14.82 -5.52 21.64
CA ALA A 157 14.26 -5.09 20.37
C ALA A 157 15.30 -4.34 19.50
N LEU A 158 16.12 -3.49 20.10
CA LEU A 158 17.22 -2.81 19.39
C LEU A 158 18.28 -3.80 18.92
N ALA A 159 18.66 -4.78 19.74
CA ALA A 159 19.62 -5.82 19.36
C ALA A 159 19.10 -6.68 18.19
N SER A 160 17.82 -7.10 18.24
CA SER A 160 17.20 -7.80 17.12
C SER A 160 17.19 -6.96 15.83
N ALA A 161 16.90 -5.67 15.94
CA ALA A 161 16.92 -4.78 14.79
C ALA A 161 18.34 -4.58 14.21
N ARG A 162 19.40 -4.58 15.06
CA ARG A 162 20.79 -4.58 14.59
C ARG A 162 21.10 -5.84 13.78
N THR A 163 20.73 -7.01 14.27
CA THR A 163 20.89 -8.27 13.52
C THR A 163 20.20 -8.21 12.15
N GLN A 164 19.01 -7.59 12.09
CA GLN A 164 18.30 -7.39 10.82
C GLN A 164 19.05 -6.44 9.88
N VAL A 165 19.64 -5.36 10.41
CA VAL A 165 20.49 -4.44 9.62
C VAL A 165 21.73 -5.16 9.07
N ASP A 166 22.39 -5.98 9.88
CA ASP A 166 23.57 -6.73 9.46
C ASP A 166 23.21 -7.77 8.39
N TYR A 167 22.06 -8.43 8.53
CA TYR A 167 21.53 -9.32 7.50
C TYR A 167 21.27 -8.56 6.19
N GLN A 168 20.64 -7.40 6.22
CA GLN A 168 20.37 -6.60 5.03
C GLN A 168 21.67 -6.15 4.35
N ARG A 169 22.67 -5.76 5.12
CA ARG A 169 24.00 -5.42 4.59
C ARG A 169 24.68 -6.61 3.91
N SER A 170 24.49 -7.82 4.42
CA SER A 170 25.06 -9.03 3.81
C SER A 170 24.45 -9.40 2.47
N LEU A 171 23.28 -8.83 2.12
CA LEU A 171 22.62 -9.06 0.82
C LEU A 171 23.19 -8.19 -0.32
N ASP A 172 24.29 -7.48 -0.08
CA ASP A 172 24.92 -6.56 -1.04
C ASP A 172 23.96 -5.52 -1.63
N VAL A 173 22.99 -5.11 -0.81
CA VAL A 173 22.04 -4.07 -1.17
C VAL A 173 22.57 -2.77 -0.62
N SER A 174 22.60 -1.71 -1.41
CA SER A 174 23.05 -0.36 -1.00
C SER A 174 22.09 0.27 0.04
N CYS A 175 22.00 -0.39 1.21
CA CYS A 175 21.20 0.03 2.34
C CYS A 175 22.08 0.75 3.36
N GLU A 176 22.03 2.07 3.35
CA GLU A 176 22.68 2.88 4.36
C GLU A 176 21.77 2.96 5.60
N GLN A 177 22.09 2.18 6.62
CA GLN A 177 21.43 2.24 7.92
C GLN A 177 22.45 2.47 9.03
N TYR A 178 22.14 3.42 9.91
CA TYR A 178 23.00 3.81 11.02
C TYR A 178 22.31 3.50 12.34
N VAL A 179 23.03 2.82 13.25
CA VAL A 179 22.57 2.60 14.62
C VAL A 179 22.96 3.80 15.44
N LEU A 180 21.98 4.45 16.05
CA LEU A 180 22.14 5.68 16.83
C LEU A 180 21.90 5.43 18.31
N SER A 181 22.70 6.07 19.17
CA SER A 181 22.44 6.21 20.61
C SER A 181 21.22 7.12 20.87
N PRO A 182 20.66 7.16 22.09
CA PRO A 182 19.58 8.09 22.42
C PRO A 182 19.89 9.56 22.14
N SER A 183 21.12 9.99 22.46
CA SER A 183 21.57 11.36 22.21
C SER A 183 21.69 11.68 20.72
N GLU A 184 22.22 10.76 19.92
CA GLU A 184 22.30 10.91 18.46
C GLU A 184 20.91 10.90 17.81
N CYS A 185 19.95 10.14 18.35
CA CYS A 185 18.54 10.21 17.91
C CYS A 185 17.98 11.63 18.07
N VAL A 186 18.22 12.27 19.22
CA VAL A 186 17.75 13.64 19.49
C VAL A 186 18.53 14.67 18.66
N GLN A 187 19.83 14.49 18.43
CA GLN A 187 20.58 15.33 17.51
C GLN A 187 20.03 15.26 16.08
N LYS A 188 19.63 14.06 15.64
CA LYS A 188 19.05 13.85 14.32
C LYS A 188 17.64 14.41 14.19
N GLU A 189 16.83 14.28 15.23
CA GLU A 189 15.46 14.78 15.31
C GLU A 189 15.21 15.43 16.68
N PRO A 190 15.39 16.76 16.79
CA PRO A 190 15.23 17.47 18.07
C PRO A 190 13.85 17.35 18.71
N ALA A 191 12.80 17.13 17.93
CA ALA A 191 11.46 16.90 18.47
C ALA A 191 11.36 15.66 19.39
N LEU A 192 12.37 14.75 19.35
CA LEU A 192 12.45 13.59 20.25
C LEU A 192 13.00 13.94 21.66
N ALA A 193 13.35 15.19 21.96
CA ALA A 193 13.93 15.57 23.24
C ALA A 193 13.08 15.14 24.43
N ALA A 194 11.74 15.28 24.36
CA ALA A 194 10.80 14.84 25.39
C ALA A 194 10.81 13.32 25.64
N MET A 195 11.30 12.54 24.68
CA MET A 195 11.35 11.07 24.74
C MET A 195 12.75 10.55 25.11
N GLN A 196 13.80 11.35 25.10
CA GLN A 196 15.19 10.89 25.20
C GLN A 196 15.43 9.87 26.33
N SER A 197 14.88 10.12 27.52
CA SER A 197 15.03 9.25 28.68
C SER A 197 14.36 7.87 28.54
N LYS A 198 13.43 7.73 27.58
CA LYS A 198 12.69 6.49 27.28
C LYS A 198 13.33 5.71 26.14
N LEU A 199 14.33 6.28 25.44
CA LEU A 199 14.96 5.66 24.28
C LEU A 199 16.16 4.80 24.70
N MET A 200 16.29 3.65 24.06
CA MET A 200 17.50 2.80 24.12
C MET A 200 18.39 3.02 22.88
N GLY A 201 17.88 3.69 21.85
CA GLY A 201 18.55 4.01 20.61
C GLY A 201 17.61 3.99 19.42
N GLY A 202 18.20 4.08 18.23
CA GLY A 202 17.44 4.08 16.97
C GLY A 202 18.23 3.52 15.80
N ILE A 203 17.50 3.27 14.70
CA ILE A 203 18.09 2.97 13.40
C ILE A 203 17.64 4.05 12.43
N TYR A 204 18.60 4.79 11.89
CA TYR A 204 18.36 5.84 10.91
C TYR A 204 18.71 5.37 9.50
N THR A 205 17.79 5.59 8.57
CA THR A 205 17.94 5.29 7.14
C THR A 205 17.72 6.58 6.35
N PRO A 206 18.79 7.22 5.83
CA PRO A 206 18.67 8.53 5.16
C PRO A 206 17.92 8.50 3.83
N SER A 207 17.89 7.34 3.15
CA SER A 207 17.34 7.19 1.80
C SER A 207 15.84 6.93 1.75
N GLU A 208 15.15 6.91 2.89
CA GLU A 208 13.70 6.73 2.98
C GLU A 208 12.97 8.04 2.69
N ASP A 209 11.76 7.92 2.13
CA ASP A 209 10.98 9.05 1.65
C ASP A 209 9.65 9.18 2.41
N VAL A 210 9.02 10.34 2.27
CA VAL A 210 7.63 10.61 2.70
C VAL A 210 6.84 11.14 1.50
N VAL A 211 5.58 10.76 1.40
CA VAL A 211 4.65 11.30 0.39
C VAL A 211 3.21 11.23 0.88
N ASP A 212 2.40 12.24 0.59
CA ASP A 212 0.95 12.12 0.78
C ASP A 212 0.39 11.13 -0.25
N SER A 213 -0.07 9.98 0.22
CA SER A 213 -0.53 8.89 -0.66
C SER A 213 -1.76 9.26 -1.48
N HIS A 214 -2.68 10.08 -0.94
CA HIS A 214 -3.83 10.58 -1.68
C HIS A 214 -3.42 11.64 -2.70
N GLY A 215 -2.48 12.52 -2.32
CA GLY A 215 -1.84 13.46 -3.24
C GLY A 215 -1.16 12.76 -4.40
N LEU A 216 -0.45 11.66 -4.13
CA LEU A 216 0.19 10.84 -5.17
C LEU A 216 -0.83 10.16 -6.09
N CYS A 217 -1.95 9.67 -5.56
CA CYS A 217 -3.03 9.15 -6.39
C CYS A 217 -3.57 10.22 -7.36
N LYS A 218 -3.82 11.43 -6.89
CA LYS A 218 -4.27 12.56 -7.74
C LYS A 218 -3.22 13.00 -8.76
N TYR A 219 -1.96 12.92 -8.39
CA TYR A 219 -0.86 13.22 -9.31
C TYR A 219 -0.80 12.20 -10.46
N LEU A 220 -0.83 10.91 -10.13
CA LEU A 220 -0.85 9.84 -11.13
C LEU A 220 -2.10 9.90 -12.02
N GLU A 221 -3.27 10.19 -11.46
CA GLU A 221 -4.50 10.42 -12.24
C GLU A 221 -4.28 11.49 -13.31
N ARG A 222 -3.72 12.65 -12.94
CA ARG A 222 -3.44 13.73 -13.88
C ARG A 222 -2.46 13.31 -14.98
N LEU A 223 -1.40 12.57 -14.63
CA LEU A 223 -0.47 12.02 -15.60
C LEU A 223 -1.17 11.06 -16.57
N ILE A 224 -2.00 10.17 -16.06
CA ILE A 224 -2.76 9.21 -16.86
C ILE A 224 -3.66 9.94 -17.85
N VAL A 225 -4.45 10.92 -17.40
CA VAL A 225 -5.37 11.69 -18.25
C VAL A 225 -4.61 12.51 -19.30
N SER A 226 -3.54 13.20 -18.91
CA SER A 226 -2.75 14.03 -19.83
C SER A 226 -2.04 13.22 -20.92
N HIS A 227 -1.88 11.90 -20.72
CA HIS A 227 -1.31 10.99 -21.72
C HIS A 227 -2.36 10.10 -22.40
N GLY A 228 -3.64 10.51 -22.36
CA GLY A 228 -4.71 9.86 -23.12
C GLY A 228 -5.37 8.66 -22.42
N GLY A 229 -4.99 8.35 -21.19
CA GLY A 229 -5.68 7.34 -20.38
C GLY A 229 -7.07 7.81 -19.94
N LYS A 230 -8.00 6.89 -19.77
CA LYS A 230 -9.38 7.18 -19.38
C LYS A 230 -9.65 6.63 -17.97
N LEU A 231 -10.36 7.40 -17.13
CA LEU A 231 -10.80 6.96 -15.81
C LEU A 231 -12.32 7.03 -15.71
N TYR A 232 -12.92 5.93 -15.26
CA TYR A 232 -14.36 5.77 -15.09
C TYR A 232 -14.65 5.55 -13.60
N TYR A 233 -15.08 6.61 -12.93
CA TYR A 233 -15.48 6.62 -11.53
C TYR A 233 -16.95 6.18 -11.36
N ASP A 234 -17.38 5.97 -10.11
CA ASP A 234 -18.74 5.52 -9.77
C ASP A 234 -19.18 4.30 -10.61
N THR A 235 -18.21 3.42 -10.91
CA THR A 235 -18.39 2.31 -11.83
C THR A 235 -18.00 1.00 -11.18
N ARG A 236 -19.00 0.17 -10.90
CA ARG A 236 -18.84 -1.12 -10.21
C ARG A 236 -18.84 -2.29 -11.19
N ILE A 237 -17.90 -3.21 -11.01
CA ILE A 237 -17.89 -4.47 -11.77
C ILE A 237 -18.82 -5.48 -11.12
N THR A 238 -19.86 -5.90 -11.87
CA THR A 238 -20.88 -6.84 -11.41
C THR A 238 -20.62 -8.27 -11.88
N GLY A 239 -19.86 -8.45 -12.97
CA GLY A 239 -19.57 -9.77 -13.54
C GLY A 239 -18.44 -9.74 -14.55
N ALA A 240 -18.11 -10.91 -15.09
CA ALA A 240 -17.20 -11.08 -16.22
C ALA A 240 -17.86 -12.02 -17.24
N VAL A 241 -17.57 -11.81 -18.51
CA VAL A 241 -17.94 -12.69 -19.61
C VAL A 241 -16.70 -13.47 -20.01
N LEU A 242 -16.74 -14.78 -19.80
CA LEU A 242 -15.61 -15.66 -20.05
C LEU A 242 -15.93 -16.58 -21.24
N GLU A 243 -14.98 -16.66 -22.18
CA GLU A 243 -14.99 -17.64 -23.25
C GLU A 243 -13.76 -18.54 -23.06
N SER A 244 -14.01 -19.81 -22.73
CA SER A 244 -12.96 -20.75 -22.33
C SER A 244 -12.14 -20.19 -21.15
N ARG A 245 -10.87 -19.85 -21.38
CA ARG A 245 -9.95 -19.28 -20.37
C ARG A 245 -9.63 -17.80 -20.60
N ARG A 246 -10.48 -17.10 -21.34
CA ARG A 246 -10.27 -15.70 -21.69
C ARG A 246 -11.45 -14.83 -21.24
N CYS A 247 -11.18 -13.71 -20.64
CA CYS A 247 -12.18 -12.68 -20.35
C CYS A 247 -12.39 -11.84 -21.62
N VAL A 248 -13.60 -11.87 -22.19
CA VAL A 248 -13.92 -11.09 -23.41
C VAL A 248 -14.56 -9.75 -23.06
N ALA A 249 -15.23 -9.66 -21.90
CA ALA A 249 -15.80 -8.43 -21.39
C ALA A 249 -15.99 -8.49 -19.87
N ILE A 250 -16.08 -7.33 -19.23
CA ILE A 250 -16.55 -7.19 -17.86
C ILE A 250 -17.93 -6.49 -17.86
N LYS A 251 -18.82 -6.91 -16.96
CA LYS A 251 -20.14 -6.32 -16.77
C LYS A 251 -20.07 -5.21 -15.75
N LEU A 252 -20.59 -4.05 -16.10
CA LEU A 252 -20.52 -2.84 -15.29
C LEU A 252 -21.91 -2.40 -14.83
N LYS A 253 -21.95 -1.81 -13.65
CA LYS A 253 -23.03 -0.93 -13.20
C LYS A 253 -22.42 0.42 -12.91
N THR A 254 -22.83 1.44 -13.65
CA THR A 254 -22.18 2.76 -13.59
C THR A 254 -23.19 3.90 -13.47
N GLN A 255 -22.77 4.95 -12.76
CA GLN A 255 -23.41 6.27 -12.79
C GLN A 255 -22.51 7.31 -13.48
N SER A 256 -21.36 6.89 -14.02
CA SER A 256 -20.39 7.74 -14.70
C SER A 256 -20.97 8.35 -15.98
N ALA A 257 -21.03 9.69 -16.06
CA ALA A 257 -21.45 10.41 -17.25
C ALA A 257 -20.52 10.14 -18.45
N LEU A 258 -19.20 10.08 -18.23
CA LEU A 258 -18.21 9.79 -19.27
C LEU A 258 -18.42 8.40 -19.89
N PHE A 259 -18.78 7.41 -19.07
CA PHE A 259 -19.05 6.08 -19.58
C PHE A 259 -20.33 6.07 -20.42
N GLN A 260 -21.40 6.73 -19.96
CA GLN A 260 -22.67 6.84 -20.69
C GLN A 260 -22.52 7.58 -22.01
N GLU A 261 -21.64 8.59 -22.10
CA GLU A 261 -21.33 9.27 -23.35
C GLU A 261 -20.54 8.40 -24.32
N ALA A 262 -19.56 7.63 -23.82
CA ALA A 262 -18.81 6.67 -24.64
C ALA A 262 -19.71 5.57 -25.22
N GLU A 263 -20.63 5.01 -24.42
CA GLU A 263 -21.62 4.02 -24.91
C GLU A 263 -22.54 4.62 -25.98
N LYS A 264 -23.00 5.86 -25.81
CA LYS A 264 -23.85 6.53 -26.83
C LYS A 264 -23.11 6.76 -28.14
N ALA A 265 -21.81 6.98 -28.10
CA ALA A 265 -20.98 7.15 -29.29
C ALA A 265 -20.73 5.82 -30.04
N GLU A 266 -20.76 4.68 -29.34
CA GLU A 266 -20.52 3.35 -29.92
C GLU A 266 -21.83 2.57 -30.22
N ALA A 267 -22.98 2.99 -29.66
CA ALA A 267 -24.24 2.28 -29.82
C ALA A 267 -24.86 2.49 -31.20
N SER A 268 -24.86 1.45 -32.01
CA SER A 268 -25.88 1.26 -33.05
C SER A 268 -27.23 0.96 -32.36
N SER A 269 -28.32 1.51 -32.90
CA SER A 269 -29.64 1.83 -32.40
C SER A 269 -30.50 0.77 -31.69
N ASP A 270 -30.03 -0.41 -31.26
CA ASP A 270 -30.93 -1.53 -30.89
C ASP A 270 -30.83 -2.08 -29.45
N ALA A 271 -30.08 -1.44 -28.54
CA ALA A 271 -30.00 -1.89 -27.15
C ALA A 271 -30.82 -1.02 -26.17
N LYS A 272 -32.14 -1.19 -26.16
CA LYS A 272 -33.00 -0.70 -25.08
C LYS A 272 -33.22 -1.82 -24.07
N GLY A 273 -32.65 -1.70 -22.88
CA GLY A 273 -33.09 -2.43 -21.69
C GLY A 273 -32.04 -3.28 -21.01
N ALA A 274 -31.21 -2.69 -20.20
CA ALA A 274 -30.71 -3.15 -18.91
C ALA A 274 -29.61 -2.19 -18.40
N ASN A 275 -29.64 -1.80 -17.13
CA ASN A 275 -28.64 -0.95 -16.46
C ASN A 275 -27.22 -1.60 -16.32
N THR A 276 -26.86 -2.54 -17.20
CA THR A 276 -25.57 -3.23 -17.19
C THR A 276 -24.94 -3.14 -18.57
N SER A 277 -23.90 -2.37 -18.67
CA SER A 277 -23.05 -2.25 -19.86
C SER A 277 -21.90 -3.23 -19.83
N GLU A 278 -21.39 -3.62 -20.98
CA GLU A 278 -20.21 -4.46 -21.14
C GLU A 278 -19.00 -3.61 -21.56
N PHE A 279 -17.88 -3.78 -20.88
CA PHE A 279 -16.61 -3.12 -21.22
C PHE A 279 -15.62 -4.15 -21.73
N LYS A 280 -15.08 -3.89 -22.91
CA LYS A 280 -14.12 -4.77 -23.60
C LYS A 280 -12.71 -4.20 -23.53
N ALA A 281 -11.71 -5.07 -23.31
CA ALA A 281 -10.30 -4.76 -23.42
C ALA A 281 -9.52 -6.02 -23.79
N ASP A 282 -8.30 -5.86 -24.32
CA ASP A 282 -7.44 -7.01 -24.64
C ASP A 282 -6.95 -7.71 -23.36
N PHE A 283 -6.68 -6.91 -22.32
CA PHE A 283 -6.19 -7.37 -21.01
C PHE A 283 -6.90 -6.65 -19.87
N PHE A 284 -6.99 -7.34 -18.73
CA PHE A 284 -7.54 -6.81 -17.48
C PHE A 284 -6.52 -6.96 -16.36
N VAL A 285 -6.40 -5.93 -15.51
CA VAL A 285 -5.55 -5.97 -14.32
C VAL A 285 -6.37 -5.65 -13.09
N VAL A 286 -6.50 -6.60 -12.17
CA VAL A 286 -7.19 -6.40 -10.89
C VAL A 286 -6.20 -5.81 -9.87
N ALA A 287 -6.47 -4.60 -9.40
CA ALA A 287 -5.69 -3.85 -8.41
C ALA A 287 -6.60 -3.13 -7.39
N ALA A 288 -7.74 -3.75 -7.03
CA ALA A 288 -8.81 -3.17 -6.23
C ALA A 288 -8.66 -3.37 -4.71
N GLY A 289 -7.41 -3.47 -4.21
CA GLY A 289 -7.16 -3.64 -2.78
C GLY A 289 -7.84 -4.90 -2.22
N LEU A 290 -8.57 -4.78 -1.10
CA LEU A 290 -9.24 -5.92 -0.49
C LEU A 290 -10.43 -6.44 -1.34
N SER A 291 -11.09 -5.57 -2.09
CA SER A 291 -12.18 -5.95 -3.01
C SER A 291 -11.71 -6.90 -4.12
N SER A 292 -10.40 -6.98 -4.37
CA SER A 292 -9.81 -7.94 -5.32
C SER A 292 -10.14 -9.38 -4.94
N ARG A 293 -10.37 -9.69 -3.66
CA ARG A 293 -10.75 -11.03 -3.20
C ARG A 293 -12.05 -11.52 -3.85
N GLU A 294 -13.06 -10.66 -3.91
CA GLU A 294 -14.35 -10.98 -4.52
C GLU A 294 -14.31 -10.84 -6.05
N LEU A 295 -13.61 -9.83 -6.55
CA LEU A 295 -13.49 -9.59 -7.98
C LEU A 295 -12.81 -10.75 -8.69
N LEU A 296 -11.73 -11.30 -8.15
CA LEU A 296 -10.99 -12.41 -8.76
C LEU A 296 -11.80 -13.71 -8.84
N GLN A 297 -12.80 -13.91 -7.99
CA GLN A 297 -13.71 -15.03 -8.11
C GLN A 297 -14.52 -15.00 -9.43
N LYS A 298 -14.81 -13.80 -9.95
CA LYS A 298 -15.46 -13.62 -11.26
C LYS A 298 -14.57 -14.07 -12.43
N PHE A 299 -13.27 -14.20 -12.18
CA PHE A 299 -12.24 -14.71 -13.11
C PHE A 299 -11.72 -16.11 -12.69
N ALA A 300 -12.55 -16.88 -12.00
CA ALA A 300 -12.24 -18.23 -11.51
C ALA A 300 -10.92 -18.33 -10.71
N THR A 301 -10.54 -17.27 -10.02
CA THR A 301 -9.26 -17.19 -9.27
C THR A 301 -9.53 -16.86 -7.80
N HIS A 302 -8.86 -17.57 -6.89
CA HIS A 302 -8.93 -17.30 -5.46
C HIS A 302 -7.73 -16.46 -5.02
N ALA A 303 -8.00 -15.35 -4.34
CA ALA A 303 -6.97 -14.49 -3.74
C ALA A 303 -6.96 -14.67 -2.20
N PRO A 304 -5.85 -15.10 -1.60
CA PRO A 304 -5.73 -15.29 -0.15
C PRO A 304 -5.51 -13.97 0.57
N LEU A 305 -6.47 -13.04 0.48
CA LEU A 305 -6.37 -11.71 1.07
C LEU A 305 -7.17 -11.60 2.37
N LEU A 306 -6.55 -11.06 3.42
CA LEU A 306 -7.22 -10.66 4.66
C LEU A 306 -7.05 -9.16 4.89
N GLY A 307 -8.10 -8.49 5.36
CA GLY A 307 -8.07 -7.08 5.70
C GLY A 307 -7.45 -6.84 7.08
N LEU A 308 -6.26 -6.24 7.11
CA LEU A 308 -5.64 -5.76 8.35
C LEU A 308 -6.10 -4.32 8.58
N LYS A 309 -7.02 -4.12 9.54
CA LYS A 309 -7.56 -2.80 9.84
C LYS A 309 -6.51 -1.96 10.56
N GLY A 310 -6.25 -0.78 10.03
CA GLY A 310 -5.36 0.21 10.62
C GLY A 310 -6.06 1.53 10.84
N PHE A 311 -5.47 2.37 11.70
CA PHE A 311 -6.01 3.66 12.08
C PHE A 311 -5.00 4.77 11.82
N SER A 312 -5.48 5.98 11.55
CA SER A 312 -4.64 7.16 11.52
C SER A 312 -5.38 8.38 12.05
N ILE A 313 -4.60 9.33 12.53
CA ILE A 313 -5.02 10.69 12.84
C ILE A 313 -4.17 11.68 12.05
N THR A 314 -4.73 12.83 11.74
CA THR A 314 -4.01 13.94 11.12
C THR A 314 -4.34 15.21 11.89
N LEU A 315 -3.31 15.91 12.34
CA LEU A 315 -3.44 17.19 13.04
C LEU A 315 -2.66 18.28 12.32
N ASN A 316 -3.08 19.54 12.51
CA ASN A 316 -2.30 20.69 12.08
C ASN A 316 -1.09 20.87 13.01
N CYS A 317 0.10 21.04 12.42
CA CYS A 317 1.36 21.24 13.13
C CYS A 317 2.10 22.51 12.67
N GLU A 318 1.40 23.47 12.09
CA GLU A 318 1.99 24.71 11.55
C GLU A 318 2.78 25.50 12.61
N HIS A 319 2.24 25.56 13.83
CA HIS A 319 2.83 26.29 14.96
C HIS A 319 3.39 25.36 16.03
N GLY A 320 3.51 24.06 15.73
CA GLY A 320 3.95 23.02 16.68
C GLY A 320 5.33 22.47 16.35
N ILE A 321 5.93 21.81 17.35
CA ILE A 321 7.22 21.10 17.21
C ILE A 321 6.94 19.65 16.76
N ALA A 322 6.74 19.47 15.46
CA ALA A 322 6.53 18.16 14.85
C ALA A 322 7.83 17.62 14.21
N PRO A 323 8.04 16.29 14.22
CA PRO A 323 9.27 15.71 13.69
C PRO A 323 9.42 16.01 12.19
N SER A 324 10.62 16.43 11.79
CA SER A 324 11.02 16.67 10.40
C SER A 324 11.41 15.36 9.70
N VAL A 325 12.05 14.45 10.42
CA VAL A 325 12.37 13.09 9.99
C VAL A 325 11.16 12.19 10.18
N SER A 326 10.97 11.23 9.29
CA SER A 326 9.91 10.22 9.45
C SER A 326 10.24 9.30 10.64
N ILE A 327 9.38 9.26 11.66
CA ILE A 327 9.61 8.48 12.89
C ILE A 327 8.76 7.23 12.91
N THR A 328 9.34 6.12 13.37
CA THR A 328 8.61 4.91 13.76
C THR A 328 8.92 4.55 15.20
N ASP A 329 7.93 4.60 16.09
CA ASP A 329 8.02 4.03 17.43
C ASP A 329 7.81 2.51 17.32
N SER A 330 8.88 1.73 17.44
CA SER A 330 8.86 0.27 17.30
C SER A 330 8.07 -0.42 18.41
N HIS A 331 7.97 0.19 19.60
CA HIS A 331 7.27 -0.36 20.75
C HIS A 331 5.74 -0.32 20.56
N HIS A 332 5.21 0.82 20.15
CA HIS A 332 3.77 1.01 19.93
C HIS A 332 3.33 0.69 18.48
N LYS A 333 4.28 0.41 17.57
CA LYS A 333 4.02 0.20 16.14
C LYS A 333 3.26 1.38 15.51
N ILE A 334 3.70 2.60 15.83
CA ILE A 334 3.12 3.85 15.38
C ILE A 334 4.15 4.59 14.52
N VAL A 335 3.68 5.18 13.45
CA VAL A 335 4.50 5.97 12.52
C VAL A 335 4.06 7.43 12.53
N PHE A 336 5.01 8.33 12.38
CA PHE A 336 4.83 9.77 12.33
C PHE A 336 5.45 10.31 11.05
N ALA A 337 4.67 11.05 10.26
CA ALA A 337 5.12 11.66 9.02
C ALA A 337 4.57 13.08 8.91
N LYS A 338 5.45 14.06 8.80
CA LYS A 338 5.06 15.45 8.56
C LYS A 338 4.76 15.65 7.07
N LEU A 339 3.59 16.15 6.74
CA LEU A 339 3.08 16.44 5.41
C LEU A 339 2.74 17.93 5.33
N GLY A 340 3.65 18.76 4.84
CA GLY A 340 3.52 20.22 4.91
C GLY A 340 3.30 20.70 6.34
N GLN A 341 2.14 21.30 6.58
CA GLN A 341 1.69 21.78 7.89
C GLN A 341 0.88 20.74 8.67
N ARG A 342 0.85 19.50 8.24
CA ARG A 342 0.09 18.41 8.87
C ARG A 342 1.04 17.34 9.42
N LEU A 343 0.75 16.83 10.60
CA LEU A 343 1.36 15.61 11.12
C LEU A 343 0.38 14.45 10.95
N ARG A 344 0.78 13.45 10.17
CA ARG A 344 0.10 12.17 10.05
C ARG A 344 0.67 11.21 11.07
N VAL A 345 -0.21 10.65 11.91
CA VAL A 345 0.14 9.59 12.83
C VAL A 345 -0.70 8.37 12.48
N ALA A 346 -0.05 7.25 12.20
CA ALA A 346 -0.74 6.01 11.83
C ALA A 346 -0.15 4.82 12.56
N GLY A 347 -1.00 3.85 12.90
CA GLY A 347 -0.53 2.66 13.59
C GLY A 347 -1.66 1.70 13.90
N MET A 348 -1.35 0.80 14.80
CA MET A 348 -2.24 -0.24 15.29
C MET A 348 -2.78 -1.14 14.18
N VAL A 349 -3.12 -2.36 14.52
CA VAL A 349 -3.68 -3.34 13.61
C VAL A 349 -4.76 -4.13 14.33
N ASP A 350 -5.94 -4.23 13.73
CA ASP A 350 -6.97 -5.17 14.14
C ASP A 350 -7.16 -6.23 13.05
N LEU A 351 -7.13 -7.51 13.44
CA LEU A 351 -7.45 -8.66 12.60
C LEU A 351 -8.86 -9.17 12.91
N GLY A 352 -9.56 -9.70 11.88
CA GLY A 352 -10.85 -10.37 12.06
C GLY A 352 -12.06 -9.43 12.05
N ARG A 353 -11.87 -8.13 11.87
CA ARG A 353 -12.92 -7.14 11.65
C ARG A 353 -12.70 -6.37 10.35
N GLU A 354 -13.24 -6.86 9.26
CA GLU A 354 -13.08 -6.27 7.93
C GLU A 354 -14.16 -5.19 7.65
N ASN A 355 -14.22 -4.15 8.50
CA ASN A 355 -15.04 -2.98 8.28
C ASN A 355 -14.21 -1.70 8.49
N ARG A 356 -14.68 -0.57 7.97
CA ARG A 356 -14.00 0.74 8.08
C ARG A 356 -14.56 1.62 9.19
N ASN A 357 -15.41 1.10 10.07
CA ASN A 357 -15.95 1.88 11.20
C ASN A 357 -14.80 2.32 12.09
N ILE A 358 -14.80 3.57 12.49
CA ILE A 358 -13.82 4.12 13.42
C ILE A 358 -14.11 3.55 14.81
N ASP A 359 -13.06 3.05 15.47
CA ASP A 359 -13.12 2.58 16.86
C ASP A 359 -12.54 3.69 17.72
N ASP A 360 -13.41 4.39 18.49
CA ASP A 360 -13.03 5.55 19.28
C ASP A 360 -11.98 5.22 20.34
N THR A 361 -11.99 4.00 20.87
CA THR A 361 -10.98 3.57 21.85
C THR A 361 -9.59 3.46 21.20
N ARG A 362 -9.53 2.98 19.96
CA ARG A 362 -8.29 2.92 19.18
C ARG A 362 -7.79 4.30 18.79
N ILE A 363 -8.69 5.20 18.42
CA ILE A 363 -8.35 6.61 18.12
C ILE A 363 -7.85 7.32 19.37
N ALA A 364 -8.54 7.19 20.52
CA ALA A 364 -8.11 7.78 21.79
C ALA A 364 -6.71 7.28 22.20
N ALA A 365 -6.45 5.97 22.09
CA ALA A 365 -5.14 5.40 22.35
C ALA A 365 -4.07 5.95 21.39
N LEU A 366 -4.38 6.11 20.10
CA LEU A 366 -3.45 6.67 19.12
C LEU A 366 -3.13 8.13 19.40
N ILE A 367 -4.14 8.94 19.79
CA ILE A 367 -3.97 10.34 20.22
C ILE A 367 -3.07 10.41 21.45
N GLN A 368 -3.34 9.58 22.46
CA GLN A 368 -2.53 9.55 23.69
C GLN A 368 -1.07 9.21 23.37
N GLN A 369 -0.82 8.15 22.58
CA GLN A 369 0.53 7.77 22.18
C GLN A 369 1.22 8.88 21.37
N ALA A 370 0.49 9.55 20.48
CA ALA A 370 1.03 10.64 19.69
C ALA A 370 1.45 11.83 20.59
N ARG A 371 0.60 12.20 21.56
CA ARG A 371 0.86 13.25 22.55
C ARG A 371 2.05 12.90 23.45
N ASP A 372 2.15 11.66 23.90
CA ASP A 372 3.26 11.19 24.74
C ASP A 372 4.62 11.22 24.01
N ASN A 373 4.61 11.08 22.69
CA ASN A 373 5.80 11.12 21.86
C ASN A 373 6.17 12.58 21.48
N PHE A 374 5.19 13.37 21.09
CA PHE A 374 5.38 14.73 20.56
C PHE A 374 4.33 15.67 21.16
N PRO A 375 4.44 16.04 22.46
CA PRO A 375 3.42 16.82 23.16
C PRO A 375 3.13 18.18 22.52
N GLU A 376 4.14 18.79 21.89
CA GLU A 376 4.07 20.11 21.29
C GLU A 376 3.81 20.09 19.77
N ALA A 377 3.47 18.94 19.17
CA ALA A 377 3.31 18.84 17.71
C ALA A 377 2.08 19.59 17.17
N GLY A 378 1.08 19.89 18.01
CA GLY A 378 -0.13 20.60 17.60
C GLY A 378 -1.31 20.35 18.53
N ASP A 379 -2.50 20.79 18.11
CA ASP A 379 -3.75 20.64 18.88
C ASP A 379 -4.36 19.25 18.69
N TYR A 380 -4.13 18.36 19.62
CA TYR A 380 -4.65 17.00 19.63
C TYR A 380 -6.16 16.90 19.89
N SER A 381 -6.85 18.00 20.22
CA SER A 381 -8.31 18.03 20.31
C SER A 381 -8.99 18.17 18.94
N LYS A 382 -8.23 18.58 17.92
CA LYS A 382 -8.72 18.86 16.56
C LYS A 382 -8.02 17.94 15.54
N VAL A 383 -8.27 16.65 15.63
CA VAL A 383 -7.69 15.67 14.72
C VAL A 383 -8.71 15.17 13.69
N GLN A 384 -8.26 14.95 12.47
CA GLN A 384 -9.00 14.17 11.49
C GLN A 384 -8.71 12.69 11.71
N THR A 385 -9.72 11.87 11.84
CA THR A 385 -9.61 10.43 12.09
C THR A 385 -9.90 9.63 10.84
N TRP A 386 -9.23 8.48 10.70
CA TRP A 386 -9.44 7.57 9.59
C TRP A 386 -9.17 6.13 9.99
N ALA A 387 -9.86 5.19 9.33
CA ALA A 387 -9.60 3.75 9.40
C ALA A 387 -9.66 3.11 8.02
N GLY A 388 -8.76 2.17 7.74
CA GLY A 388 -8.71 1.47 6.46
C GLY A 388 -8.22 0.04 6.58
N LEU A 389 -8.48 -0.74 5.53
CA LEU A 389 -8.16 -2.17 5.46
C LEU A 389 -6.96 -2.38 4.54
N ARG A 390 -5.84 -2.84 5.09
CA ARG A 390 -4.65 -3.21 4.34
C ARG A 390 -4.82 -4.62 3.81
N PRO A 391 -4.82 -4.85 2.48
CA PRO A 391 -5.01 -6.18 1.90
C PRO A 391 -3.73 -7.01 2.04
N ALA A 392 -3.70 -7.94 2.98
CA ALA A 392 -2.52 -8.75 3.28
C ALA A 392 -2.66 -10.19 2.78
N THR A 393 -1.60 -10.70 2.18
CA THR A 393 -1.39 -12.12 1.92
C THR A 393 -0.83 -12.81 3.15
N PRO A 394 -0.95 -14.13 3.29
CA PRO A 394 -0.35 -14.88 4.40
C PRO A 394 1.17 -14.76 4.47
N SER A 395 1.86 -14.79 3.34
CA SER A 395 3.32 -14.68 3.25
C SER A 395 3.86 -13.27 3.49
N GLY A 396 3.01 -12.24 3.34
CA GLY A 396 3.40 -10.83 3.34
C GLY A 396 3.94 -10.32 2.00
N ARG A 397 4.11 -11.19 0.97
CA ARG A 397 4.48 -10.79 -0.39
C ARG A 397 3.25 -10.38 -1.19
N PRO A 398 3.32 -9.34 -2.05
CA PRO A 398 2.24 -9.05 -2.99
C PRO A 398 2.13 -10.15 -4.06
N ILE A 399 0.97 -10.24 -4.68
CA ILE A 399 0.72 -11.10 -5.84
C ILE A 399 0.77 -10.23 -7.09
N ILE A 400 1.73 -10.53 -7.97
CA ILE A 400 1.96 -9.87 -9.27
C ILE A 400 1.95 -10.98 -10.32
N ASP A 401 0.76 -11.46 -10.68
CA ASP A 401 0.66 -12.71 -11.42
C ASP A 401 -0.53 -12.72 -12.38
N GLN A 402 -0.47 -13.65 -13.34
CA GLN A 402 -1.60 -14.01 -14.20
C GLN A 402 -2.59 -14.86 -13.41
N THR A 403 -3.87 -14.67 -13.65
CA THR A 403 -4.95 -15.44 -13.04
C THR A 403 -5.21 -16.76 -13.76
N ALA A 404 -6.29 -17.46 -13.43
CA ALA A 404 -6.76 -18.62 -14.21
C ALA A 404 -7.19 -18.22 -15.64
N CYS A 405 -7.52 -16.93 -15.86
CA CYS A 405 -7.81 -16.38 -17.19
C CYS A 405 -6.53 -15.86 -17.85
N GLU A 406 -6.34 -16.20 -19.13
CA GLU A 406 -5.10 -15.92 -19.88
C GLU A 406 -4.80 -14.43 -20.09
N ASN A 407 -5.82 -13.58 -20.08
CA ASN A 407 -5.70 -12.13 -20.25
C ASN A 407 -6.07 -11.33 -19.01
N VAL A 408 -6.17 -11.97 -17.84
CA VAL A 408 -6.46 -11.29 -16.57
C VAL A 408 -5.27 -11.46 -15.63
N TYR A 409 -4.78 -10.34 -15.10
CA TYR A 409 -3.66 -10.26 -14.19
C TYR A 409 -4.09 -9.67 -12.85
N ALA A 410 -3.32 -9.93 -11.80
CA ALA A 410 -3.51 -9.38 -10.47
C ALA A 410 -2.26 -8.63 -10.01
N ASN A 411 -2.46 -7.44 -9.42
CA ASN A 411 -1.44 -6.69 -8.70
C ASN A 411 -2.02 -6.29 -7.34
N ILE A 412 -1.90 -7.18 -6.34
CA ILE A 412 -2.69 -7.16 -5.11
C ILE A 412 -1.88 -7.62 -3.89
N GLY A 413 -2.44 -7.45 -2.71
CA GLY A 413 -1.92 -8.12 -1.51
C GLY A 413 -0.70 -7.47 -0.87
N HIS A 414 -0.47 -6.18 -1.11
CA HIS A 414 0.72 -5.44 -0.63
C HIS A 414 0.74 -5.17 0.89
N GLY A 415 -0.31 -5.54 1.61
CA GLY A 415 -0.39 -5.40 3.07
C GLY A 415 -0.14 -3.97 3.53
N THR A 416 0.81 -3.81 4.46
CA THR A 416 1.20 -2.51 5.03
C THR A 416 2.12 -1.69 4.11
N LEU A 417 2.67 -2.29 3.06
CA LEU A 417 3.70 -1.70 2.20
C LEU A 417 3.16 -1.22 0.85
N GLY A 418 1.83 -1.14 0.66
CA GLY A 418 1.22 -0.82 -0.62
C GLY A 418 1.74 0.48 -1.24
N LEU A 419 1.91 1.54 -0.46
CA LEU A 419 2.49 2.80 -0.94
C LEU A 419 3.96 2.63 -1.36
N THR A 420 4.75 1.94 -0.55
CA THR A 420 6.18 1.69 -0.79
C THR A 420 6.42 0.86 -2.05
N LEU A 421 5.61 -0.17 -2.27
CA LEU A 421 5.87 -1.19 -3.31
C LEU A 421 5.14 -0.92 -4.62
N ALA A 422 4.19 0.04 -4.68
CA ALA A 422 3.30 0.25 -5.81
C ALA A 422 4.01 0.46 -7.14
N ALA A 423 5.03 1.32 -7.18
CA ALA A 423 5.76 1.62 -8.41
C ALA A 423 6.58 0.43 -8.92
N GLY A 424 7.25 -0.29 -8.01
CA GLY A 424 8.02 -1.49 -8.36
C GLY A 424 7.14 -2.65 -8.81
N SER A 425 5.99 -2.87 -8.14
CA SER A 425 5.05 -3.92 -8.55
C SER A 425 4.39 -3.61 -9.90
N ALA A 426 4.15 -2.32 -10.18
CA ALA A 426 3.67 -1.88 -11.49
C ALA A 426 4.69 -2.18 -12.61
N ASP A 427 5.99 -1.91 -12.36
CA ASP A 427 7.05 -2.20 -13.32
C ASP A 427 7.19 -3.70 -13.60
N LEU A 428 7.14 -4.54 -12.55
CA LEU A 428 7.18 -6.00 -12.71
C LEU A 428 5.97 -6.53 -13.50
N LEU A 429 4.76 -6.03 -13.18
CA LEU A 429 3.55 -6.44 -13.88
C LEU A 429 3.58 -6.03 -15.36
N ALA A 430 3.99 -4.79 -15.63
CA ALA A 430 4.10 -4.29 -17.01
C ALA A 430 5.12 -5.12 -17.83
N ALA A 431 6.25 -5.48 -17.23
CA ALA A 431 7.24 -6.38 -17.88
C ALA A 431 6.63 -7.76 -18.17
N LYS A 432 5.89 -8.34 -17.20
CA LYS A 432 5.22 -9.64 -17.37
C LYS A 432 4.17 -9.59 -18.48
N LEU A 433 3.33 -8.56 -18.49
CA LEU A 433 2.26 -8.39 -19.47
C LEU A 433 2.80 -8.17 -20.88
N ALA A 434 3.93 -7.48 -21.02
CA ALA A 434 4.62 -7.24 -22.28
C ALA A 434 5.52 -8.43 -22.74
N GLY A 435 5.65 -9.49 -21.94
CA GLY A 435 6.56 -10.60 -22.20
C GLY A 435 8.04 -10.19 -22.18
N ARG A 436 8.39 -9.10 -21.50
CA ARG A 436 9.76 -8.61 -21.35
C ARG A 436 10.46 -9.26 -20.15
N LYS A 437 11.79 -9.34 -20.20
CA LYS A 437 12.58 -9.71 -19.02
C LYS A 437 12.34 -8.69 -17.91
N SER A 438 11.91 -9.16 -16.74
CA SER A 438 11.75 -8.32 -15.57
C SER A 438 13.09 -8.02 -14.88
N SER A 439 13.16 -6.91 -14.16
CA SER A 439 14.34 -6.49 -13.39
C SER A 439 14.58 -7.33 -12.14
N LEU A 440 13.54 -8.05 -11.66
CA LEU A 440 13.60 -8.98 -10.53
C LEU A 440 12.91 -10.29 -10.89
N PRO A 441 13.24 -11.40 -10.20
CA PRO A 441 12.50 -12.65 -10.29
C PRO A 441 11.02 -12.44 -9.97
N LEU A 442 10.11 -13.04 -10.74
CA LEU A 442 8.67 -12.94 -10.53
C LEU A 442 8.12 -14.09 -9.66
N GLU A 443 8.85 -15.18 -9.55
CA GLU A 443 8.44 -16.39 -8.83
C GLU A 443 8.01 -16.12 -7.37
N PRO A 444 8.68 -15.23 -6.61
CA PRO A 444 8.27 -14.89 -5.25
C PRO A 444 6.91 -14.19 -5.14
N PHE A 445 6.41 -13.61 -6.23
CA PHE A 445 5.23 -12.77 -6.28
C PHE A 445 4.04 -13.43 -7.01
N THR A 446 4.01 -14.74 -7.05
CA THR A 446 2.93 -15.52 -7.68
C THR A 446 1.84 -15.90 -6.68
N PHE A 447 0.67 -16.32 -7.19
CA PHE A 447 -0.40 -16.90 -6.36
C PHE A 447 0.05 -18.13 -5.55
N LYS A 448 1.05 -18.86 -6.03
CA LYS A 448 1.60 -20.05 -5.35
C LYS A 448 2.51 -19.69 -4.17
N ALA A 449 3.10 -18.49 -4.19
CA ALA A 449 4.06 -18.04 -3.17
C ALA A 449 3.42 -17.17 -2.08
N ALA A 450 2.14 -16.86 -2.21
CA ALA A 450 1.39 -15.93 -1.36
C ALA A 450 0.83 -16.57 -0.07
#